data_77357d8095c6eaf4d75f58b7e0d488ba
#
_entry.id   77357d8095c6eaf4d75f58b7e0d488ba
#
_cell.length_a   1.000
_cell.length_b   1.000
_cell.length_c   1.000
_cell.angle_alpha   90.00
_cell.angle_beta   90.00
_cell.angle_gamma   90.00
#
_symmetry.space_group_name_H-M   'P 1'
#
loop_
_entity.id
_entity.type
_entity.pdbx_description
1 polymer ?
#
loop_
_entity_poly.entity_id
_entity_poly.type
_entity_poly.pdbx_seq_one_letter_code
_entity_poly.pdbx_strand_id
1 'polypeptide(L)'
;MKKLVSLCLALAMLATIFAVPAFAAEDKPYAGVKLTYWVKLHENLDAAKVTNMAQTRWYEAVKEATGIEIEFIHPAAGQDGTEFNLLTAVPDEMPDIVEYSWTAYPGGASAAIDDEVIISLNDVIASGKAPHLKAILDNEVAIDKAVKTADGDYYVFPFLRGTTFEDNNCLFTSGFYMRGDILKELGLEVPETIDEWDAVLRAVKAAHPDMIPFITRTEWMNQIFTPGYDNYWDYYVEDGVVKNGLVEDSHFEYLKKMASWYADGLIDPDYLTHTKAGDGRGIMAAGNAFATYDACGGGASNIFPYLLEAGLISDESDMVTTVPVTSVKGQNAKFSKMNGLYDASGSSAAISKRLADEGGEKFEAAVYLLDWMYSDEGHMINCFGIEGESYNMVDGYPTFTDVVLHNPDGLNVAAALSLYARGHQNGPVVQDTRVNDQYYSYSAQVAGMKLWTKTDFGKYMYPAGAAIATDNADDFATITANIKTYKDEHEAKWITGQEELTEDAWNAYVAQMEAFGLSRAIQYKQAAYDAFMAN
;
A
#
# COMPACT_ATOMS: atom_id res chain seq x y z
N MET A 1 -50.64 -48.06 17.93
CA MET A 1 -49.70 -47.25 18.74
C MET A 1 -48.30 -47.09 18.12
N LYS A 2 -47.73 -48.08 17.44
CA LYS A 2 -46.39 -48.00 16.84
C LYS A 2 -46.29 -47.04 15.62
N LYS A 3 -47.38 -46.75 14.88
CA LYS A 3 -47.39 -45.85 13.73
C LYS A 3 -47.60 -44.35 14.09
N LEU A 4 -48.12 -44.04 15.28
CA LEU A 4 -48.21 -42.63 15.75
C LEU A 4 -46.90 -42.11 16.33
N VAL A 5 -46.09 -42.98 16.93
CA VAL A 5 -44.78 -42.62 17.49
C VAL A 5 -43.73 -42.31 16.41
N SER A 6 -43.81 -43.00 15.27
CA SER A 6 -42.91 -42.70 14.10
C SER A 6 -43.24 -41.35 13.43
N LEU A 7 -44.48 -40.91 13.47
CA LEU A 7 -44.86 -39.62 12.87
C LEU A 7 -44.45 -38.42 13.73
N CYS A 8 -44.48 -38.59 15.06
CA CYS A 8 -44.02 -37.55 15.97
C CYS A 8 -42.48 -37.39 16.02
N LEU A 9 -41.70 -38.47 15.77
CA LEU A 9 -40.24 -38.40 15.64
C LEU A 9 -39.82 -37.81 14.30
N ALA A 10 -40.58 -38.03 13.20
CA ALA A 10 -40.29 -37.44 11.90
C ALA A 10 -40.62 -35.95 11.83
N LEU A 11 -41.61 -35.45 12.62
CA LEU A 11 -41.87 -34.02 12.76
C LEU A 11 -40.92 -33.30 13.71
N ALA A 12 -40.26 -34.02 14.64
CA ALA A 12 -39.26 -33.41 15.53
C ALA A 12 -37.88 -33.24 14.89
N MET A 13 -37.60 -33.95 13.75
CA MET A 13 -36.35 -33.78 13.01
C MET A 13 -36.42 -32.78 11.86
N LEU A 14 -37.59 -32.20 11.58
CA LEU A 14 -37.76 -31.13 10.57
C LEU A 14 -37.84 -29.71 11.17
N ALA A 15 -37.61 -29.56 12.49
CA ALA A 15 -37.63 -28.27 13.17
C ALA A 15 -36.24 -27.80 13.65
N THR A 16 -35.16 -28.42 13.15
CA THR A 16 -33.86 -27.75 13.14
C THR A 16 -33.77 -26.88 11.87
N ILE A 17 -34.66 -25.93 11.79
CA ILE A 17 -34.47 -24.72 10.96
C ILE A 17 -33.16 -24.11 11.49
N PHE A 18 -32.18 -24.05 10.63
CA PHE A 18 -31.03 -23.18 10.79
C PHE A 18 -31.51 -21.84 11.31
N ALA A 19 -31.34 -21.59 12.60
CA ALA A 19 -31.30 -20.24 13.09
C ALA A 19 -30.02 -19.66 12.50
N VAL A 20 -30.12 -19.05 11.34
CA VAL A 20 -29.20 -17.95 10.97
C VAL A 20 -29.19 -17.08 12.23
N PRO A 21 -28.05 -16.82 12.86
CA PRO A 21 -28.02 -15.81 13.90
C PRO A 21 -28.58 -14.56 13.23
N ALA A 22 -29.83 -14.21 13.55
CA ALA A 22 -30.30 -12.86 13.33
C ALA A 22 -29.30 -12.02 14.11
N PHE A 23 -28.44 -11.30 13.40
CA PHE A 23 -27.76 -10.17 14.02
C PHE A 23 -28.87 -9.41 14.75
N ALA A 24 -28.78 -9.33 16.07
CA ALA A 24 -29.66 -8.47 16.84
C ALA A 24 -29.57 -7.13 16.14
N ALA A 25 -30.72 -6.52 15.81
CA ALA A 25 -30.74 -5.18 15.23
C ALA A 25 -29.89 -4.32 16.19
N GLU A 26 -28.64 -4.01 15.83
CA GLU A 26 -27.79 -3.17 16.64
C GLU A 26 -28.54 -1.84 16.79
N ASP A 27 -28.63 -1.34 18.02
CA ASP A 27 -29.16 -0.02 18.30
C ASP A 27 -28.35 0.96 17.45
N LYS A 28 -29.02 1.70 16.56
CA LYS A 28 -28.43 2.79 15.78
C LYS A 28 -28.48 4.07 16.60
N PRO A 29 -27.54 4.28 17.53
CA PRO A 29 -27.68 5.28 18.59
C PRO A 29 -27.70 6.71 18.03
N TYR A 30 -27.20 6.90 16.80
CA TYR A 30 -27.07 8.21 16.17
C TYR A 30 -27.85 8.31 14.86
N ALA A 31 -28.94 7.54 14.72
CA ALA A 31 -29.76 7.57 13.51
C ALA A 31 -30.34 8.98 13.23
N GLY A 32 -30.10 9.46 12.00
CA GLY A 32 -30.57 10.80 11.56
C GLY A 32 -29.59 11.94 11.86
N VAL A 33 -28.49 11.68 12.59
CA VAL A 33 -27.38 12.66 12.72
C VAL A 33 -26.74 12.89 11.38
N LYS A 34 -26.42 14.15 11.06
CA LYS A 34 -25.75 14.55 9.82
C LYS A 34 -24.34 15.01 10.09
N LEU A 35 -23.37 14.41 9.37
CA LEU A 35 -21.96 14.74 9.43
C LEU A 35 -21.49 15.26 8.07
N THR A 36 -20.57 16.23 8.08
CA THR A 36 -19.83 16.65 6.90
C THR A 36 -18.49 15.92 6.85
N TYR A 37 -18.14 15.37 5.67
CA TYR A 37 -16.94 14.55 5.50
C TYR A 37 -16.18 14.98 4.26
N TRP A 38 -15.00 15.61 4.45
CA TRP A 38 -14.10 15.96 3.37
C TRP A 38 -13.19 14.79 3.01
N VAL A 39 -13.21 14.36 1.75
CA VAL A 39 -12.44 13.22 1.27
C VAL A 39 -12.22 13.33 -0.25
N LYS A 40 -11.05 12.95 -0.73
CA LYS A 40 -10.79 12.83 -2.16
C LYS A 40 -11.65 11.74 -2.80
N LEU A 41 -12.30 12.05 -3.91
CA LEU A 41 -12.98 11.05 -4.72
C LEU A 41 -11.94 10.17 -5.42
N HIS A 42 -12.04 8.85 -5.26
CA HIS A 42 -11.09 7.92 -5.82
C HIS A 42 -11.29 7.78 -7.33
N GLU A 43 -10.19 7.76 -8.10
CA GLU A 43 -10.21 7.72 -9.57
C GLU A 43 -10.92 6.49 -10.17
N ASN A 44 -10.99 5.37 -9.45
CA ASN A 44 -11.76 4.21 -9.88
C ASN A 44 -13.25 4.52 -10.09
N LEU A 45 -13.79 5.52 -9.40
CA LEU A 45 -15.19 5.94 -9.52
C LEU A 45 -15.46 6.76 -10.78
N ASP A 46 -14.42 7.30 -11.44
CA ASP A 46 -14.55 8.04 -12.70
C ASP A 46 -15.13 7.17 -13.82
N ALA A 47 -14.66 5.89 -13.91
CA ALA A 47 -15.16 4.93 -14.89
C ALA A 47 -16.64 4.62 -14.70
N ALA A 48 -17.12 4.62 -13.45
CA ALA A 48 -18.52 4.45 -13.08
C ALA A 48 -19.33 5.77 -13.14
N LYS A 49 -18.69 6.89 -13.53
CA LYS A 49 -19.29 8.24 -13.61
C LYS A 49 -19.89 8.73 -12.29
N VAL A 50 -19.33 8.28 -11.18
CA VAL A 50 -19.68 8.75 -9.83
C VAL A 50 -18.96 10.07 -9.58
N THR A 51 -19.71 11.09 -9.19
CA THR A 51 -19.20 12.43 -8.89
C THR A 51 -19.28 12.79 -7.41
N ASN A 52 -19.93 11.94 -6.62
CA ASN A 52 -20.02 12.07 -5.17
C ASN A 52 -20.18 10.70 -4.52
N MET A 53 -19.48 10.44 -3.44
CA MET A 53 -19.54 9.15 -2.73
C MET A 53 -20.94 8.79 -2.23
N ALA A 54 -21.81 9.79 -2.03
CA ALA A 54 -23.23 9.56 -1.69
C ALA A 54 -24.00 8.79 -2.78
N GLN A 55 -23.45 8.66 -4.00
CA GLN A 55 -24.05 7.91 -5.11
C GLN A 55 -23.64 6.43 -5.11
N THR A 56 -22.79 6.01 -4.19
CA THR A 56 -22.28 4.64 -4.13
C THR A 56 -23.19 3.72 -3.30
N ARG A 57 -23.26 2.47 -3.68
CA ARG A 57 -23.97 1.44 -2.92
C ARG A 57 -23.30 1.18 -1.55
N TRP A 58 -21.96 1.40 -1.48
CA TRP A 58 -21.24 1.39 -0.22
C TRP A 58 -21.83 2.39 0.79
N TYR A 59 -22.04 3.64 0.39
CA TYR A 59 -22.60 4.64 1.32
C TYR A 59 -24.02 4.31 1.75
N GLU A 60 -24.85 3.80 0.83
CA GLU A 60 -26.19 3.33 1.19
C GLU A 60 -26.12 2.27 2.28
N ALA A 61 -25.20 1.28 2.17
CA ALA A 61 -25.00 0.25 3.18
C ALA A 61 -24.51 0.83 4.52
N VAL A 62 -23.56 1.77 4.51
CA VAL A 62 -23.10 2.47 5.72
C VAL A 62 -24.25 3.21 6.39
N LYS A 63 -25.07 3.93 5.63
CA LYS A 63 -26.25 4.63 6.14
C LYS A 63 -27.31 3.65 6.65
N GLU A 64 -27.52 2.54 5.96
CA GLU A 64 -28.42 1.48 6.41
C GLU A 64 -27.94 0.86 7.72
N ALA A 65 -26.64 0.59 7.89
CA ALA A 65 -26.08 -0.01 9.09
C ALA A 65 -26.10 0.96 10.30
N THR A 66 -25.60 2.18 10.12
CA THR A 66 -25.38 3.14 11.22
C THR A 66 -26.54 4.10 11.47
N GLY A 67 -27.36 4.35 10.45
CA GLY A 67 -28.39 5.40 10.47
C GLY A 67 -27.84 6.83 10.33
N ILE A 68 -26.51 7.00 10.22
CA ILE A 68 -25.88 8.33 10.12
C ILE A 68 -25.90 8.80 8.67
N GLU A 69 -26.24 10.08 8.48
CA GLU A 69 -26.19 10.74 7.19
C GLU A 69 -24.85 11.46 7.00
N ILE A 70 -24.21 11.28 5.82
CA ILE A 70 -22.95 11.93 5.50
C ILE A 70 -23.14 12.84 4.29
N GLU A 71 -22.77 14.10 4.45
CA GLU A 71 -22.58 15.04 3.37
C GLU A 71 -21.09 15.02 2.97
N PHE A 72 -20.80 14.39 1.83
CA PHE A 72 -19.45 14.31 1.31
C PHE A 72 -19.06 15.57 0.56
N ILE A 73 -17.87 16.08 0.87
CA ILE A 73 -17.21 17.21 0.22
C ILE A 73 -15.95 16.67 -0.47
N HIS A 74 -15.85 16.86 -1.78
CA HIS A 74 -14.72 16.38 -2.56
C HIS A 74 -13.91 17.53 -3.12
N PRO A 75 -12.57 17.53 -2.95
CA PRO A 75 -11.69 18.45 -3.67
C PRO A 75 -11.77 18.21 -5.18
N ALA A 76 -11.49 19.24 -5.96
CA ALA A 76 -11.37 19.10 -7.40
C ALA A 76 -10.21 18.15 -7.75
N ALA A 77 -10.37 17.37 -8.82
CA ALA A 77 -9.37 16.40 -9.25
C ALA A 77 -7.98 17.04 -9.43
N GLY A 78 -6.98 16.50 -8.75
CA GLY A 78 -5.61 17.01 -8.76
C GLY A 78 -5.36 18.30 -7.96
N GLN A 79 -6.36 18.79 -7.21
CA GLN A 79 -6.23 19.97 -6.34
C GLN A 79 -6.29 19.63 -4.86
N ASP A 80 -6.33 18.34 -4.52
CA ASP A 80 -6.52 17.84 -3.16
C ASP A 80 -5.52 18.46 -2.15
N GLY A 81 -4.22 18.56 -2.49
CA GLY A 81 -3.22 19.18 -1.63
C GLY A 81 -3.42 20.70 -1.46
N THR A 82 -3.80 21.41 -2.54
CA THR A 82 -4.07 22.85 -2.46
C THR A 82 -5.31 23.12 -1.61
N GLU A 83 -6.38 22.37 -1.85
CA GLU A 83 -7.64 22.53 -1.12
C GLU A 83 -7.51 22.09 0.35
N PHE A 84 -6.70 21.06 0.65
CA PHE A 84 -6.38 20.68 2.03
C PHE A 84 -5.70 21.82 2.79
N ASN A 85 -4.70 22.47 2.18
CA ASN A 85 -4.02 23.61 2.80
C ASN A 85 -4.95 24.82 3.02
N LEU A 86 -5.86 25.07 2.08
CA LEU A 86 -6.87 26.14 2.23
C LEU A 86 -7.88 25.81 3.33
N LEU A 87 -8.32 24.55 3.38
CA LEU A 87 -9.27 24.05 4.37
C LEU A 87 -8.71 24.18 5.80
N THR A 88 -7.48 23.70 6.00
CA THR A 88 -6.82 23.69 7.32
C THR A 88 -6.36 25.07 7.78
N ALA A 89 -6.27 26.05 6.88
CA ALA A 89 -5.96 27.43 7.22
C ALA A 89 -7.13 28.16 7.95
N VAL A 90 -8.34 27.59 7.96
CA VAL A 90 -9.53 28.17 8.63
C VAL A 90 -10.19 27.09 9.51
N PRO A 91 -9.59 26.75 10.66
CA PRO A 91 -10.04 25.64 11.52
C PRO A 91 -11.53 25.73 11.92
N ASP A 92 -12.05 26.93 12.14
CA ASP A 92 -13.45 27.16 12.53
C ASP A 92 -14.48 26.81 11.43
N GLU A 93 -14.05 26.69 10.18
CA GLU A 93 -14.91 26.36 9.03
C GLU A 93 -14.71 24.91 8.53
N MET A 94 -13.86 24.13 9.19
CA MET A 94 -13.56 22.76 8.78
C MET A 94 -14.80 21.85 8.83
N PRO A 95 -14.91 20.88 7.92
CA PRO A 95 -15.85 19.76 8.03
C PRO A 95 -15.65 18.98 9.34
N ASP A 96 -16.66 18.18 9.71
CA ASP A 96 -16.62 17.39 10.95
C ASP A 96 -15.50 16.35 10.92
N ILE A 97 -15.33 15.71 9.74
CA ILE A 97 -14.32 14.68 9.48
C ILE A 97 -13.52 15.08 8.24
N VAL A 98 -12.20 14.95 8.32
CA VAL A 98 -11.28 15.20 7.20
C VAL A 98 -10.40 13.98 6.99
N GLU A 99 -10.49 13.36 5.82
CA GLU A 99 -9.69 12.21 5.41
C GLU A 99 -8.61 12.66 4.44
N TYR A 100 -7.38 12.70 4.91
CA TYR A 100 -6.20 13.07 4.11
C TYR A 100 -4.90 12.54 4.74
N SER A 101 -3.79 12.77 4.07
CA SER A 101 -2.45 12.57 4.64
C SER A 101 -2.09 13.72 5.58
N TRP A 102 -2.15 13.48 6.88
CA TRP A 102 -1.88 14.51 7.89
C TRP A 102 -0.39 14.84 8.05
N THR A 103 0.50 14.04 7.43
CA THR A 103 1.93 14.40 7.29
C THR A 103 2.15 15.54 6.29
N ALA A 104 1.16 15.86 5.46
CA ALA A 104 1.18 16.99 4.54
C ALA A 104 0.83 18.33 5.21
N TYR A 105 0.30 18.31 6.45
CA TYR A 105 0.10 19.55 7.23
C TYR A 105 1.45 20.18 7.55
N PRO A 106 1.60 21.51 7.47
CA PRO A 106 2.84 22.20 7.87
C PRO A 106 3.24 21.86 9.31
N GLY A 107 4.39 21.20 9.49
CA GLY A 107 4.81 20.67 10.79
C GLY A 107 4.25 19.29 11.16
N GLY A 108 3.45 18.67 10.27
CA GLY A 108 2.89 17.33 10.46
C GLY A 108 1.72 17.26 11.44
N ALA A 109 1.38 16.05 11.86
CA ALA A 109 0.20 15.79 12.70
C ALA A 109 0.30 16.41 14.11
N SER A 110 1.50 16.45 14.72
CA SER A 110 1.68 17.15 16.02
C SER A 110 1.29 18.62 15.91
N ALA A 111 1.79 19.30 14.87
CA ALA A 111 1.45 20.71 14.65
C ALA A 111 -0.05 20.90 14.37
N ALA A 112 -0.70 19.98 13.66
CA ALA A 112 -2.14 20.08 13.42
C ALA A 112 -2.97 19.95 14.71
N ILE A 113 -2.48 19.23 15.72
CA ILE A 113 -3.09 19.16 17.05
C ILE A 113 -2.80 20.46 17.83
N ASP A 114 -1.52 20.91 17.86
CA ASP A 114 -1.09 22.10 18.57
C ASP A 114 -1.76 23.38 18.05
N ASP A 115 -1.97 23.46 16.73
CA ASP A 115 -2.68 24.56 16.06
C ASP A 115 -4.22 24.45 16.16
N GLU A 116 -4.72 23.47 16.93
CA GLU A 116 -6.14 23.25 17.17
C GLU A 116 -6.96 22.98 15.88
N VAL A 117 -6.34 22.38 14.87
CA VAL A 117 -7.01 21.97 13.60
C VAL A 117 -7.76 20.66 13.77
N ILE A 118 -7.11 19.69 14.41
CA ILE A 118 -7.70 18.37 14.74
C ILE A 118 -7.50 18.07 16.22
N ILE A 119 -8.19 17.05 16.72
CA ILE A 119 -8.04 16.61 18.11
C ILE A 119 -7.02 15.49 18.26
N SER A 120 -6.39 15.42 19.44
CA SER A 120 -5.85 14.16 19.94
C SER A 120 -7.00 13.19 20.26
N LEU A 121 -6.88 11.94 19.82
CA LEU A 121 -7.87 10.88 20.11
C LEU A 121 -7.58 10.16 21.43
N ASN A 122 -6.57 10.56 22.19
CA ASN A 122 -6.19 9.89 23.44
C ASN A 122 -7.35 9.75 24.42
N ASP A 123 -8.10 10.85 24.65
CA ASP A 123 -9.26 10.84 25.53
C ASP A 123 -10.43 10.02 24.96
N VAL A 124 -10.61 10.03 23.64
CA VAL A 124 -11.63 9.21 22.95
C VAL A 124 -11.36 7.73 23.19
N ILE A 125 -10.13 7.30 22.98
CA ILE A 125 -9.69 5.91 23.17
C ILE A 125 -9.72 5.52 24.65
N ALA A 126 -9.21 6.37 25.54
CA ALA A 126 -9.16 6.13 26.98
C ALA A 126 -10.57 6.04 27.61
N SER A 127 -11.54 6.81 27.10
CA SER A 127 -12.94 6.77 27.56
C SER A 127 -13.73 5.55 27.07
N GLY A 128 -13.15 4.73 26.17
CA GLY A 128 -13.79 3.55 25.59
C GLY A 128 -14.81 3.85 24.50
N LYS A 129 -14.78 5.06 23.89
CA LYS A 129 -15.69 5.46 22.81
C LYS A 129 -15.25 4.91 21.44
N ALA A 130 -14.01 4.42 21.33
CA ALA A 130 -13.48 3.79 20.13
C ALA A 130 -12.98 2.35 20.45
N PRO A 131 -13.88 1.41 20.81
CA PRO A 131 -13.51 0.09 21.28
C PRO A 131 -12.88 -0.79 20.18
N HIS A 132 -13.31 -0.67 18.90
CA HIS A 132 -12.78 -1.48 17.81
C HIS A 132 -11.38 -1.02 17.42
N LEU A 133 -11.16 0.29 17.27
CA LEU A 133 -9.82 0.82 17.06
C LEU A 133 -8.90 0.47 18.22
N LYS A 134 -9.37 0.64 19.47
CA LYS A 134 -8.59 0.26 20.66
C LYS A 134 -8.19 -1.21 20.66
N ALA A 135 -9.06 -2.12 20.25
CA ALA A 135 -8.74 -3.54 20.18
C ALA A 135 -7.60 -3.83 19.18
N ILE A 136 -7.55 -3.12 18.06
CA ILE A 136 -6.44 -3.22 17.10
C ILE A 136 -5.14 -2.72 17.74
N LEU A 137 -5.18 -1.53 18.36
CA LEU A 137 -4.01 -0.91 18.98
C LEU A 137 -3.45 -1.76 20.12
N ASP A 138 -4.30 -2.34 20.96
CA ASP A 138 -3.90 -3.18 22.09
C ASP A 138 -3.24 -4.50 21.63
N ASN A 139 -3.62 -5.03 20.47
CA ASN A 139 -3.13 -6.31 19.98
C ASN A 139 -1.92 -6.17 19.04
N GLU A 140 -1.78 -5.03 18.35
CA GLU A 140 -0.79 -4.82 17.29
C GLU A 140 0.16 -3.66 17.63
N VAL A 141 1.16 -3.96 18.46
CA VAL A 141 2.14 -2.96 18.97
C VAL A 141 2.78 -2.14 17.85
N ALA A 142 3.05 -2.76 16.70
CA ALA A 142 3.63 -2.04 15.56
C ALA A 142 2.69 -0.98 15.00
N ILE A 143 1.38 -1.24 15.01
CA ILE A 143 0.35 -0.30 14.60
C ILE A 143 0.17 0.77 15.69
N ASP A 144 0.02 0.35 16.95
CA ASP A 144 -0.14 1.26 18.08
C ASP A 144 0.91 2.36 18.08
N LYS A 145 2.18 1.97 17.90
CA LYS A 145 3.29 2.93 17.83
C LYS A 145 3.27 3.77 16.55
N ALA A 146 2.93 3.18 15.41
CA ALA A 146 3.03 3.85 14.11
C ALA A 146 1.97 4.94 13.89
N VAL A 147 0.81 4.84 14.55
CA VAL A 147 -0.31 5.81 14.41
C VAL A 147 -0.26 6.94 15.44
N LYS A 148 0.80 7.02 16.24
CA LYS A 148 1.03 8.11 17.18
C LYS A 148 1.94 9.18 16.59
N THR A 149 1.77 10.41 17.05
CA THR A 149 2.76 11.48 16.88
C THR A 149 3.98 11.20 17.77
N ALA A 150 5.05 11.98 17.60
CA ALA A 150 6.23 11.93 18.47
C ALA A 150 5.90 12.22 19.95
N ASP A 151 4.83 12.98 20.21
CA ASP A 151 4.36 13.36 21.54
C ASP A 151 3.44 12.31 22.16
N GLY A 152 3.14 11.24 21.44
CA GLY A 152 2.31 10.12 21.89
C GLY A 152 0.81 10.30 21.66
N ASP A 153 0.42 11.23 20.80
CA ASP A 153 -0.98 11.47 20.47
C ASP A 153 -1.44 10.62 19.30
N TYR A 154 -2.54 9.89 19.47
CA TYR A 154 -3.29 9.34 18.35
C TYR A 154 -4.02 10.49 17.65
N TYR A 155 -3.86 10.60 16.34
CA TYR A 155 -4.38 11.76 15.59
C TYR A 155 -5.40 11.40 14.51
N VAL A 156 -5.52 10.12 14.18
CA VAL A 156 -6.42 9.63 13.11
C VAL A 156 -7.06 8.30 13.46
N PHE A 157 -8.16 8.01 12.80
CA PHE A 157 -8.65 6.67 12.53
C PHE A 157 -7.92 6.16 11.28
N PRO A 158 -6.94 5.21 11.43
CA PRO A 158 -5.95 4.95 10.40
C PRO A 158 -6.46 4.07 9.26
N PHE A 159 -5.86 4.26 8.08
CA PHE A 159 -5.86 3.27 7.03
C PHE A 159 -4.76 2.23 7.32
N LEU A 160 -5.14 0.96 7.41
CA LEU A 160 -4.23 -0.12 7.74
C LEU A 160 -4.19 -1.17 6.62
N ARG A 161 -2.99 -1.59 6.25
CA ARG A 161 -2.76 -2.65 5.26
C ARG A 161 -2.72 -4.03 5.93
N GLY A 162 -3.82 -4.41 6.59
CA GLY A 162 -3.85 -5.57 7.48
C GLY A 162 -3.25 -5.25 8.86
N THR A 163 -3.11 -6.27 9.70
CA THR A 163 -2.62 -6.14 11.08
C THR A 163 -1.33 -6.90 11.33
N THR A 164 -0.86 -7.73 10.40
CA THR A 164 0.38 -8.51 10.52
C THR A 164 1.26 -8.34 9.29
N PHE A 165 2.58 -8.57 9.44
CA PHE A 165 3.51 -8.62 8.29
C PHE A 165 3.51 -9.98 7.61
N GLU A 166 3.23 -11.06 8.34
CA GLU A 166 3.30 -12.42 7.85
C GLU A 166 2.15 -12.73 6.89
N ASP A 167 2.46 -13.29 5.74
CA ASP A 167 1.53 -13.67 4.66
C ASP A 167 0.54 -12.56 4.24
N ASN A 168 0.92 -11.31 4.44
CA ASN A 168 0.08 -10.14 4.16
C ASN A 168 0.36 -9.59 2.76
N ASN A 169 -0.49 -9.95 1.80
CA ASN A 169 -0.40 -9.47 0.42
C ASN A 169 -0.83 -8.00 0.24
N CYS A 170 -1.49 -7.38 1.22
CA CYS A 170 -1.84 -5.96 1.18
C CYS A 170 -0.62 -5.03 1.24
N LEU A 171 0.52 -5.54 1.68
CA LEU A 171 1.78 -4.79 1.74
C LEU A 171 2.46 -4.64 0.37
N PHE A 172 2.02 -5.39 -0.64
CA PHE A 172 2.65 -5.45 -1.96
C PHE A 172 1.74 -4.92 -3.05
N THR A 173 2.13 -3.81 -3.65
CA THR A 173 1.37 -3.15 -4.71
C THR A 173 2.05 -3.23 -6.08
N SER A 174 3.22 -3.85 -6.17
CA SER A 174 4.03 -3.97 -7.38
C SER A 174 4.92 -5.21 -7.34
N GLY A 175 5.28 -5.71 -8.51
CA GLY A 175 6.14 -6.87 -8.65
C GLY A 175 6.71 -7.03 -10.06
N PHE A 176 7.52 -8.08 -10.24
CA PHE A 176 8.08 -8.43 -11.53
C PHE A 176 7.04 -9.06 -12.44
N TYR A 177 7.09 -8.72 -13.71
CA TYR A 177 6.39 -9.39 -14.80
C TYR A 177 7.36 -9.68 -15.93
N MET A 178 7.33 -10.90 -16.44
CA MET A 178 8.20 -11.31 -17.54
C MET A 178 7.49 -12.27 -18.50
N ARG A 179 8.00 -12.33 -19.72
CA ARG A 179 7.56 -13.18 -20.82
C ARG A 179 7.97 -14.63 -20.54
N GLY A 180 7.08 -15.41 -19.91
CA GLY A 180 7.29 -16.82 -19.59
C GLY A 180 7.34 -17.70 -20.84
N ASP A 181 6.70 -17.30 -21.94
CA ASP A 181 6.83 -17.95 -23.26
C ASP A 181 8.29 -17.89 -23.78
N ILE A 182 8.96 -16.76 -23.60
CA ILE A 182 10.39 -16.60 -23.97
C ILE A 182 11.27 -17.44 -23.04
N LEU A 183 11.00 -17.46 -21.72
CA LEU A 183 11.72 -18.34 -20.80
C LEU A 183 11.61 -19.81 -21.26
N LYS A 184 10.42 -20.23 -21.62
CA LYS A 184 10.15 -21.59 -22.10
C LYS A 184 10.82 -21.87 -23.45
N GLU A 185 10.80 -20.93 -24.38
CA GLU A 185 11.51 -21.02 -25.67
C GLU A 185 12.99 -21.28 -25.46
N LEU A 186 13.60 -20.56 -24.49
CA LEU A 186 15.04 -20.63 -24.23
C LEU A 186 15.42 -21.74 -23.22
N GLY A 187 14.43 -22.45 -22.66
CA GLY A 187 14.67 -23.49 -21.65
C GLY A 187 15.19 -22.95 -20.32
N LEU A 188 14.77 -21.73 -19.94
CA LEU A 188 15.22 -21.02 -18.74
C LEU A 188 14.18 -21.11 -17.63
N GLU A 189 14.65 -21.17 -16.39
CA GLU A 189 13.82 -21.06 -15.20
C GLU A 189 13.56 -19.58 -14.85
N VAL A 190 12.50 -19.33 -14.07
CA VAL A 190 12.20 -18.01 -13.53
C VAL A 190 13.31 -17.61 -12.52
N PRO A 191 13.98 -16.44 -12.69
CA PRO A 191 15.10 -16.05 -11.85
C PRO A 191 14.64 -15.55 -10.46
N GLU A 192 15.42 -15.89 -9.43
CA GLU A 192 15.23 -15.44 -8.04
C GLU A 192 16.43 -14.61 -7.54
N THR A 193 17.66 -14.96 -7.98
CA THR A 193 18.91 -14.32 -7.55
C THR A 193 19.49 -13.41 -8.63
N ILE A 194 20.41 -12.50 -8.24
CA ILE A 194 21.09 -11.61 -9.20
C ILE A 194 21.80 -12.39 -10.30
N ASP A 195 22.47 -13.49 -9.95
CA ASP A 195 23.20 -14.29 -10.93
C ASP A 195 22.25 -15.00 -11.92
N GLU A 196 21.08 -15.44 -11.46
CA GLU A 196 20.06 -16.00 -12.32
C GLU A 196 19.43 -14.93 -13.23
N TRP A 197 19.16 -13.72 -12.68
CA TRP A 197 18.73 -12.59 -13.49
C TRP A 197 19.76 -12.22 -14.56
N ASP A 198 21.06 -12.14 -14.21
CA ASP A 198 22.14 -11.88 -15.19
C ASP A 198 22.14 -12.92 -16.31
N ALA A 199 22.06 -14.20 -15.96
CA ALA A 199 22.04 -15.29 -16.93
C ALA A 199 20.82 -15.23 -17.87
N VAL A 200 19.62 -14.99 -17.31
CA VAL A 200 18.37 -14.88 -18.08
C VAL A 200 18.41 -13.67 -19.01
N LEU A 201 18.75 -12.47 -18.50
CA LEU A 201 18.79 -11.26 -19.32
C LEU A 201 19.80 -11.37 -20.47
N ARG A 202 20.97 -11.97 -20.23
CA ARG A 202 21.99 -12.23 -21.30
C ARG A 202 21.49 -13.22 -22.33
N ALA A 203 20.83 -14.30 -21.92
CA ALA A 203 20.28 -15.29 -22.84
C ALA A 203 19.17 -14.67 -23.71
N VAL A 204 18.29 -13.86 -23.12
CA VAL A 204 17.26 -13.13 -23.85
C VAL A 204 17.90 -12.16 -24.85
N LYS A 205 18.90 -11.37 -24.45
CA LYS A 205 19.59 -10.43 -25.34
C LYS A 205 20.27 -11.14 -26.51
N ALA A 206 20.84 -12.30 -26.26
CA ALA A 206 21.49 -13.09 -27.30
C ALA A 206 20.51 -13.69 -28.31
N ALA A 207 19.35 -14.14 -27.85
CA ALA A 207 18.32 -14.75 -28.70
C ALA A 207 17.44 -13.69 -29.41
N HIS A 208 17.18 -12.58 -28.75
CA HIS A 208 16.32 -11.49 -29.22
C HIS A 208 17.07 -10.15 -29.14
N PRO A 209 18.04 -9.87 -30.05
CA PRO A 209 18.95 -8.71 -29.95
C PRO A 209 18.24 -7.35 -29.94
N ASP A 210 17.08 -7.25 -30.58
CA ASP A 210 16.29 -6.02 -30.70
C ASP A 210 15.37 -5.79 -29.49
N MET A 211 15.20 -6.80 -28.63
CA MET A 211 14.38 -6.72 -27.43
C MET A 211 15.17 -6.10 -26.28
N ILE A 212 14.52 -5.26 -25.49
CA ILE A 212 15.02 -4.75 -24.21
C ILE A 212 14.84 -5.85 -23.17
N PRO A 213 15.93 -6.41 -22.57
CA PRO A 213 15.76 -7.48 -21.59
C PRO A 213 15.04 -7.04 -20.31
N PHE A 214 15.31 -5.83 -19.80
CA PHE A 214 14.65 -5.31 -18.61
C PHE A 214 14.32 -3.82 -18.71
N ILE A 215 13.10 -3.46 -18.36
CA ILE A 215 12.60 -2.08 -18.33
C ILE A 215 11.83 -1.81 -17.03
N THR A 216 12.08 -0.68 -16.39
CA THR A 216 11.29 -0.22 -15.22
C THR A 216 11.48 1.27 -15.00
N ARG A 217 10.79 1.84 -14.00
CA ARG A 217 11.02 3.23 -13.58
C ARG A 217 12.39 3.37 -12.93
N THR A 218 13.03 4.50 -13.18
CA THR A 218 14.37 4.85 -12.67
C THR A 218 14.48 4.63 -11.16
N GLU A 219 13.55 5.19 -10.39
CA GLU A 219 13.57 5.10 -8.92
C GLU A 219 13.42 3.68 -8.38
N TRP A 220 12.81 2.76 -9.16
CA TRP A 220 12.58 1.38 -8.71
C TRP A 220 13.80 0.49 -8.87
N MET A 221 14.74 0.87 -9.73
CA MET A 221 15.94 0.07 -10.00
C MET A 221 16.69 -0.32 -8.72
N ASN A 222 16.95 0.66 -7.85
CA ASN A 222 17.58 0.41 -6.55
C ASN A 222 16.67 -0.44 -5.65
N GLN A 223 15.37 -0.17 -5.64
CA GLN A 223 14.41 -0.81 -4.74
C GLN A 223 14.21 -2.30 -5.01
N ILE A 224 14.52 -2.78 -6.21
CA ILE A 224 14.21 -4.16 -6.63
C ILE A 224 15.43 -5.05 -6.76
N PHE A 225 16.63 -4.50 -7.00
CA PHE A 225 17.84 -5.29 -7.18
C PHE A 225 18.86 -5.19 -6.05
N THR A 226 18.89 -4.11 -5.25
CA THR A 226 19.73 -4.06 -4.05
C THR A 226 19.39 -5.18 -3.04
N PRO A 227 18.14 -5.65 -2.87
CA PRO A 227 17.82 -6.78 -2.00
C PRO A 227 18.61 -8.05 -2.32
N GLY A 228 18.95 -8.29 -3.59
CA GLY A 228 19.78 -9.42 -4.01
C GLY A 228 21.22 -9.39 -3.49
N TYR A 229 21.64 -8.30 -2.88
CA TYR A 229 22.93 -8.13 -2.20
C TYR A 229 22.77 -8.03 -0.67
N ASP A 230 21.62 -8.43 -0.13
CA ASP A 230 21.26 -8.24 1.29
C ASP A 230 21.41 -6.78 1.75
N ASN A 231 21.13 -5.84 0.83
CA ASN A 231 21.24 -4.39 1.04
C ASN A 231 19.86 -3.71 0.90
N TYR A 232 19.73 -2.58 1.58
CA TYR A 232 18.55 -1.71 1.48
C TYR A 232 18.96 -0.31 1.01
N TRP A 233 18.20 0.26 0.10
CA TRP A 233 18.50 1.53 -0.57
C TRP A 233 18.23 2.79 0.29
N ASP A 234 17.88 2.63 1.58
CA ASP A 234 17.51 3.70 2.50
C ASP A 234 17.85 3.28 3.94
N TYR A 235 17.22 3.91 4.92
CA TYR A 235 17.37 3.57 6.33
C TYR A 235 16.64 2.28 6.68
N TYR A 236 17.28 1.43 7.47
CA TYR A 236 16.72 0.21 8.02
C TYR A 236 17.24 -0.04 9.44
N VAL A 237 16.64 -0.98 10.14
CA VAL A 237 17.04 -1.34 11.51
C VAL A 237 17.52 -2.79 11.53
N GLU A 238 18.66 -3.03 12.14
CA GLU A 238 19.17 -4.37 12.39
C GLU A 238 19.69 -4.46 13.82
N ASP A 239 19.19 -5.40 14.59
CA ASP A 239 19.54 -5.58 16.01
C ASP A 239 19.40 -4.30 16.86
N GLY A 240 18.37 -3.48 16.56
CA GLY A 240 18.12 -2.20 17.23
C GLY A 240 19.01 -1.04 16.77
N VAL A 241 19.86 -1.25 15.78
CA VAL A 241 20.75 -0.22 15.24
C VAL A 241 20.22 0.26 13.89
N VAL A 242 20.06 1.57 13.77
CA VAL A 242 19.69 2.21 12.50
C VAL A 242 20.91 2.28 11.59
N LYS A 243 20.74 1.80 10.38
CA LYS A 243 21.75 1.78 9.31
C LYS A 243 21.20 2.47 8.06
N ASN A 244 22.11 2.77 7.13
CA ASN A 244 21.74 3.26 5.80
C ASN A 244 22.56 2.50 4.75
N GLY A 245 21.88 1.82 3.84
CA GLY A 245 22.54 0.94 2.87
C GLY A 245 23.29 1.64 1.75
N LEU A 246 23.10 2.94 1.54
CA LEU A 246 23.71 3.70 0.43
C LEU A 246 25.24 3.78 0.47
N VAL A 247 25.85 3.51 1.62
CA VAL A 247 27.30 3.59 1.81
C VAL A 247 27.95 2.25 2.18
N GLU A 248 27.19 1.16 2.07
CA GLU A 248 27.68 -0.20 2.34
C GLU A 248 28.38 -0.78 1.09
N ASP A 249 29.38 -1.64 1.29
CA ASP A 249 30.11 -2.30 0.19
C ASP A 249 29.17 -3.10 -0.73
N SER A 250 28.07 -3.63 -0.18
CA SER A 250 27.03 -4.30 -0.95
C SER A 250 26.32 -3.39 -1.96
N HIS A 251 26.21 -2.07 -1.66
CA HIS A 251 25.69 -1.08 -2.62
C HIS A 251 26.68 -0.82 -3.77
N PHE A 252 27.97 -0.80 -3.47
CA PHE A 252 29.01 -0.72 -4.50
C PHE A 252 28.95 -1.89 -5.49
N GLU A 253 28.80 -3.13 -4.98
CA GLU A 253 28.65 -4.32 -5.82
C GLU A 253 27.35 -4.29 -6.66
N TYR A 254 26.24 -3.79 -6.08
CA TYR A 254 25.02 -3.55 -6.84
C TYR A 254 25.26 -2.57 -8.00
N LEU A 255 25.87 -1.42 -7.75
CA LEU A 255 26.12 -0.41 -8.78
C LEU A 255 27.03 -0.92 -9.90
N LYS A 256 28.07 -1.70 -9.58
CA LYS A 256 28.92 -2.38 -10.57
C LYS A 256 28.12 -3.31 -11.48
N LYS A 257 27.19 -4.07 -10.91
CA LYS A 257 26.33 -4.97 -11.67
C LYS A 257 25.39 -4.19 -12.60
N MET A 258 24.76 -3.12 -12.10
CA MET A 258 23.88 -2.29 -12.93
C MET A 258 24.63 -1.59 -14.06
N ALA A 259 25.84 -1.10 -13.80
CA ALA A 259 26.70 -0.53 -14.84
C ALA A 259 27.06 -1.57 -15.92
N SER A 260 27.39 -2.81 -15.52
CA SER A 260 27.63 -3.91 -16.47
C SER A 260 26.36 -4.22 -17.28
N TRP A 261 25.18 -4.31 -16.64
CA TRP A 261 23.93 -4.58 -17.34
C TRP A 261 23.58 -3.49 -18.35
N TYR A 262 23.80 -2.23 -17.98
CA TYR A 262 23.56 -1.11 -18.89
C TYR A 262 24.54 -1.14 -20.09
N ALA A 263 25.83 -1.33 -19.84
CA ALA A 263 26.86 -1.42 -20.88
C ALA A 263 26.62 -2.58 -21.86
N ASP A 264 26.10 -3.70 -21.36
CA ASP A 264 25.78 -4.89 -22.16
C ASP A 264 24.37 -4.82 -22.81
N GLY A 265 23.64 -3.70 -22.64
CA GLY A 265 22.32 -3.47 -23.20
C GLY A 265 21.25 -4.39 -22.61
N LEU A 266 21.39 -4.79 -21.35
CA LEU A 266 20.43 -5.61 -20.62
C LEU A 266 19.34 -4.78 -19.91
N ILE A 267 19.61 -3.50 -19.70
CA ILE A 267 18.68 -2.49 -19.19
C ILE A 267 18.32 -1.55 -20.34
N ASP A 268 17.09 -1.03 -20.33
CA ASP A 268 16.65 -0.01 -21.28
C ASP A 268 17.65 1.16 -21.33
N PRO A 269 18.19 1.51 -22.51
CA PRO A 269 19.12 2.63 -22.64
C PRO A 269 18.50 3.97 -22.24
N ASP A 270 17.18 4.11 -22.32
CA ASP A 270 16.44 5.32 -21.98
C ASP A 270 15.87 5.29 -20.55
N TYR A 271 16.29 4.33 -19.67
CA TYR A 271 15.68 4.12 -18.35
C TYR A 271 15.64 5.39 -17.48
N LEU A 272 16.60 6.30 -17.61
CA LEU A 272 16.63 7.57 -16.87
C LEU A 272 15.45 8.51 -17.21
N THR A 273 14.75 8.28 -18.33
CA THR A 273 13.59 9.04 -18.74
C THR A 273 12.29 8.51 -18.13
N HIS A 274 12.29 7.29 -17.59
CA HIS A 274 11.13 6.65 -16.99
C HIS A 274 10.94 7.10 -15.55
N THR A 275 10.34 8.28 -15.37
CA THR A 275 10.19 8.93 -14.05
C THR A 275 8.77 8.88 -13.49
N LYS A 276 7.78 8.44 -14.30
CA LYS A 276 6.36 8.42 -13.92
C LYS A 276 5.78 7.03 -13.92
N ALA A 277 4.71 6.84 -13.18
CA ALA A 277 3.92 5.61 -13.22
C ALA A 277 3.44 5.33 -14.66
N GLY A 278 3.75 4.14 -15.15
CA GLY A 278 3.38 3.71 -16.50
C GLY A 278 4.39 4.00 -17.60
N ASP A 279 5.46 4.75 -17.31
CA ASP A 279 6.57 4.87 -18.24
C ASP A 279 7.15 3.47 -18.54
N GLY A 280 7.44 3.20 -19.82
CA GLY A 280 7.90 1.89 -20.28
C GLY A 280 6.80 0.84 -20.55
N ARG A 281 5.56 1.01 -20.02
CA ARG A 281 4.46 0.05 -20.27
C ARG A 281 4.17 -0.17 -21.75
N GLY A 282 4.16 0.91 -22.52
CA GLY A 282 3.91 0.83 -23.97
C GLY A 282 4.97 -0.01 -24.70
N ILE A 283 6.23 0.04 -24.28
CA ILE A 283 7.32 -0.77 -24.84
C ILE A 283 7.08 -2.25 -24.50
N MET A 284 6.73 -2.56 -23.24
CA MET A 284 6.40 -3.92 -22.81
C MET A 284 5.15 -4.45 -23.51
N ALA A 285 4.08 -3.64 -23.59
CA ALA A 285 2.81 -3.99 -24.25
C ALA A 285 2.98 -4.23 -25.77
N ALA A 286 3.93 -3.56 -26.40
CA ALA A 286 4.27 -3.78 -27.81
C ALA A 286 5.15 -5.04 -28.04
N GLY A 287 5.54 -5.75 -26.98
CA GLY A 287 6.41 -6.93 -27.05
C GLY A 287 7.90 -6.62 -27.26
N ASN A 288 8.29 -5.35 -27.10
CA ASN A 288 9.67 -4.89 -27.30
C ASN A 288 10.54 -5.00 -26.04
N ALA A 289 9.98 -5.49 -24.92
CA ALA A 289 10.73 -5.79 -23.72
C ALA A 289 10.35 -7.17 -23.17
N PHE A 290 11.32 -7.83 -22.50
CA PHE A 290 11.14 -9.16 -21.91
C PHE A 290 10.56 -9.09 -20.50
N ALA A 291 11.09 -8.23 -19.66
CA ALA A 291 10.70 -8.14 -18.26
C ALA A 291 10.56 -6.69 -17.77
N THR A 292 9.68 -6.51 -16.80
CA THR A 292 9.46 -5.24 -16.12
C THR A 292 9.19 -5.45 -14.63
N TYR A 293 9.36 -4.39 -13.84
CA TYR A 293 8.78 -4.29 -12.50
C TYR A 293 7.73 -3.18 -12.54
N ASP A 294 6.48 -3.50 -12.21
CA ASP A 294 5.38 -2.52 -12.30
C ASP A 294 4.29 -2.78 -11.25
N ALA A 295 3.35 -1.83 -11.13
CA ALA A 295 2.21 -1.91 -10.23
C ALA A 295 1.35 -3.16 -10.54
N CYS A 296 0.89 -3.84 -9.50
CA CYS A 296 0.12 -5.07 -9.64
C CYS A 296 -1.13 -4.87 -10.50
N GLY A 297 -1.96 -3.90 -10.17
CA GLY A 297 -3.17 -3.60 -10.94
C GLY A 297 -2.86 -2.97 -12.28
N GLY A 298 -2.41 -1.73 -12.26
CA GLY A 298 -2.21 -0.91 -13.47
C GLY A 298 -1.10 -1.42 -14.39
N GLY A 299 -0.06 -2.12 -13.88
CA GLY A 299 0.98 -2.72 -14.71
C GLY A 299 0.41 -3.84 -15.58
N ALA A 300 -0.07 -4.91 -14.97
CA ALA A 300 -0.60 -6.07 -15.68
C ALA A 300 -1.77 -5.71 -16.61
N SER A 301 -2.73 -4.90 -16.14
CA SER A 301 -3.92 -4.52 -16.92
C SER A 301 -3.60 -3.66 -18.16
N ASN A 302 -2.46 -2.97 -18.16
CA ASN A 302 -2.02 -2.14 -19.31
C ASN A 302 -0.92 -2.81 -20.14
N ILE A 303 -0.57 -4.06 -19.86
CA ILE A 303 0.44 -4.82 -20.62
C ILE A 303 -0.18 -6.08 -21.22
N PHE A 304 -0.78 -6.96 -20.41
CA PHE A 304 -1.19 -8.30 -20.82
C PHE A 304 -2.24 -8.32 -21.93
N PRO A 305 -3.34 -7.52 -21.87
CA PRO A 305 -4.33 -7.51 -22.94
C PRO A 305 -3.77 -7.12 -24.30
N TYR A 306 -2.82 -6.18 -24.32
CA TYR A 306 -2.20 -5.73 -25.57
C TYR A 306 -1.27 -6.77 -26.16
N LEU A 307 -0.53 -7.52 -25.34
CA LEU A 307 0.28 -8.65 -25.80
C LEU A 307 -0.59 -9.77 -26.39
N LEU A 308 -1.75 -10.06 -25.76
CA LEU A 308 -2.73 -11.02 -26.25
C LEU A 308 -3.36 -10.57 -27.58
N GLU A 309 -3.83 -9.32 -27.66
CA GLU A 309 -4.45 -8.76 -28.87
C GLU A 309 -3.47 -8.75 -30.06
N ALA A 310 -2.20 -8.47 -29.79
CA ALA A 310 -1.14 -8.49 -30.79
C ALA A 310 -0.68 -9.92 -31.17
N GLY A 311 -1.19 -10.95 -30.47
CA GLY A 311 -0.78 -12.35 -30.68
C GLY A 311 0.67 -12.64 -30.29
N LEU A 312 1.24 -11.81 -29.44
CA LEU A 312 2.61 -11.95 -28.93
C LEU A 312 2.72 -12.96 -27.79
N ILE A 313 1.64 -13.18 -27.07
CA ILE A 313 1.42 -14.29 -26.14
C ILE A 313 0.16 -15.03 -26.56
N SER A 314 0.08 -16.32 -26.26
CA SER A 314 -1.05 -17.15 -26.62
C SER A 314 -2.14 -17.17 -25.55
N ASP A 315 -1.75 -16.98 -24.32
CA ASP A 315 -2.58 -16.96 -23.12
C ASP A 315 -1.97 -16.01 -22.09
N GLU A 316 -2.76 -15.49 -21.16
CA GLU A 316 -2.27 -14.58 -20.12
C GLU A 316 -1.30 -15.28 -19.13
N SER A 317 -1.35 -16.61 -19.03
CA SER A 317 -0.42 -17.42 -18.25
C SER A 317 0.98 -17.53 -18.87
N ASP A 318 1.16 -17.06 -20.12
CA ASP A 318 2.49 -16.86 -20.71
C ASP A 318 3.25 -15.71 -20.01
N MET A 319 2.56 -14.86 -19.25
CA MET A 319 3.20 -13.89 -18.35
C MET A 319 3.42 -14.53 -16.99
N VAL A 320 4.63 -14.40 -16.46
CA VAL A 320 5.04 -14.96 -15.15
C VAL A 320 5.62 -13.88 -14.23
N THR A 321 5.70 -14.22 -12.94
CA THR A 321 6.30 -13.37 -11.89
C THR A 321 7.28 -14.18 -11.05
N THR A 322 8.02 -13.49 -10.16
CA THR A 322 9.00 -14.11 -9.26
C THR A 322 8.90 -13.52 -7.86
N VAL A 323 9.61 -14.12 -6.91
CA VAL A 323 9.83 -13.60 -5.56
C VAL A 323 10.63 -12.28 -5.60
N PRO A 324 10.66 -11.47 -4.52
CA PRO A 324 11.64 -10.40 -4.38
C PRO A 324 13.04 -10.95 -4.57
N VAL A 325 13.91 -10.21 -5.26
CA VAL A 325 15.26 -10.69 -5.55
C VAL A 325 16.00 -10.99 -4.26
N THR A 326 16.52 -12.20 -4.14
CA THR A 326 17.20 -12.70 -2.94
C THR A 326 18.67 -13.00 -3.21
N SER A 327 19.49 -12.95 -2.17
CA SER A 327 20.90 -13.34 -2.23
C SER A 327 21.11 -14.84 -2.35
N VAL A 328 20.14 -15.64 -1.85
CA VAL A 328 20.19 -17.11 -1.85
C VAL A 328 18.88 -17.69 -2.36
N LYS A 329 18.98 -18.46 -3.45
CA LYS A 329 17.80 -19.12 -4.07
C LYS A 329 16.99 -19.93 -3.07
N GLY A 330 15.66 -19.77 -3.14
CA GLY A 330 14.69 -20.50 -2.32
C GLY A 330 14.60 -20.01 -0.87
N GLN A 331 15.29 -18.93 -0.51
CA GLN A 331 15.14 -18.24 0.79
C GLN A 331 14.32 -16.97 0.63
N ASN A 332 13.74 -16.50 1.74
CA ASN A 332 13.13 -15.18 1.78
C ASN A 332 14.19 -14.10 1.54
N ALA A 333 13.86 -13.09 0.77
CA ALA A 333 14.71 -11.92 0.63
C ALA A 333 14.80 -11.17 1.98
N LYS A 334 16.00 -10.76 2.38
CA LYS A 334 16.19 -9.96 3.59
C LYS A 334 15.45 -8.62 3.49
N PHE A 335 15.50 -8.00 2.33
CA PHE A 335 14.86 -6.73 2.01
C PHE A 335 13.97 -6.87 0.78
N SER A 336 12.99 -5.98 0.67
CA SER A 336 12.11 -5.89 -0.51
C SER A 336 11.46 -4.52 -0.59
N LYS A 337 10.86 -4.22 -1.75
CA LYS A 337 9.95 -3.08 -1.88
C LYS A 337 8.58 -3.47 -1.32
N MET A 338 8.32 -3.10 -0.07
CA MET A 338 7.12 -3.42 0.69
C MET A 338 6.61 -2.18 1.43
N ASN A 339 5.29 -2.05 1.55
CA ASN A 339 4.68 -1.00 2.36
C ASN A 339 4.68 -1.41 3.85
N GLY A 340 4.54 -0.43 4.74
CA GLY A 340 4.26 -0.67 6.15
C GLY A 340 2.80 -1.05 6.40
N LEU A 341 2.51 -1.60 7.58
CA LEU A 341 1.12 -1.85 8.04
C LEU A 341 0.31 -0.56 8.12
N TYR A 342 0.94 0.52 8.57
CA TYR A 342 0.41 1.87 8.51
C TYR A 342 1.28 2.72 7.59
N ASP A 343 0.63 3.47 6.73
CA ASP A 343 1.27 4.44 5.84
C ASP A 343 0.80 5.85 6.23
N ALA A 344 1.65 6.58 6.93
CA ALA A 344 1.34 7.94 7.38
C ALA A 344 1.13 8.93 6.21
N SER A 345 1.62 8.61 5.01
CA SER A 345 1.36 9.37 3.79
C SER A 345 0.01 9.02 3.14
N GLY A 346 -0.61 7.92 3.57
CA GLY A 346 -1.94 7.52 3.14
C GLY A 346 -3.05 8.36 3.77
N SER A 347 -4.22 8.38 3.13
CA SER A 347 -5.37 9.11 3.65
C SER A 347 -5.99 8.36 4.83
N SER A 348 -6.03 9.01 5.99
CA SER A 348 -6.64 8.56 7.24
C SER A 348 -7.59 9.64 7.76
N ALA A 349 -8.62 9.25 8.52
CA ALA A 349 -9.66 10.18 8.96
C ALA A 349 -9.33 10.82 10.30
N ALA A 350 -9.35 12.15 10.37
CA ALA A 350 -9.26 12.92 11.61
C ALA A 350 -10.58 13.64 11.90
N ILE A 351 -10.83 13.89 13.18
CA ILE A 351 -11.96 14.71 13.66
C ILE A 351 -11.48 16.13 13.85
N SER A 352 -12.21 17.10 13.30
CA SER A 352 -11.89 18.52 13.46
C SER A 352 -12.04 18.97 14.91
N LYS A 353 -11.12 19.84 15.36
CA LYS A 353 -11.22 20.49 16.68
C LYS A 353 -12.54 21.26 16.83
N ARG A 354 -12.99 21.92 15.77
CA ARG A 354 -14.27 22.63 15.73
C ARG A 354 -15.44 21.70 16.15
N LEU A 355 -15.53 20.48 15.59
CA LEU A 355 -16.59 19.54 15.96
C LEU A 355 -16.45 19.10 17.43
N ALA A 356 -15.24 18.85 17.89
CA ALA A 356 -15.02 18.45 19.28
C ALA A 356 -15.42 19.55 20.27
N ASP A 357 -15.17 20.83 19.93
CA ASP A 357 -15.59 21.98 20.74
C ASP A 357 -17.12 22.20 20.73
N GLU A 358 -17.77 21.91 19.56
CA GLU A 358 -19.24 21.86 19.49
C GLU A 358 -19.80 20.76 20.41
N GLY A 359 -19.11 19.60 20.43
CA GLY A 359 -19.42 18.47 21.29
C GLY A 359 -20.79 17.85 21.00
N GLY A 360 -21.39 17.23 22.04
CA GLY A 360 -22.76 16.70 21.97
C GLY A 360 -22.91 15.49 21.05
N GLU A 361 -24.15 15.25 20.62
CA GLU A 361 -24.52 14.06 19.83
C GLU A 361 -23.76 13.93 18.50
N LYS A 362 -23.44 15.06 17.87
CA LYS A 362 -22.75 15.10 16.58
C LYS A 362 -21.30 14.63 16.68
N PHE A 363 -20.60 15.05 17.75
CA PHE A 363 -19.24 14.57 18.03
C PHE A 363 -19.24 13.06 18.33
N GLU A 364 -20.16 12.60 19.19
CA GLU A 364 -20.31 11.19 19.52
C GLU A 364 -20.62 10.34 18.27
N ALA A 365 -21.47 10.86 17.38
CA ALA A 365 -21.80 10.20 16.11
C ALA A 365 -20.58 10.08 15.18
N ALA A 366 -19.71 11.09 15.12
CA ALA A 366 -18.49 11.05 14.33
C ALA A 366 -17.51 10.00 14.86
N VAL A 367 -17.31 9.96 16.17
CA VAL A 367 -16.47 8.93 16.83
C VAL A 367 -17.04 7.53 16.58
N TYR A 368 -18.34 7.35 16.81
CA TYR A 368 -19.02 6.07 16.58
C TYR A 368 -18.89 5.59 15.14
N LEU A 369 -19.14 6.46 14.15
CA LEU A 369 -19.03 6.13 12.73
C LEU A 369 -17.63 5.65 12.36
N LEU A 370 -16.60 6.39 12.79
CA LEU A 370 -15.23 6.08 12.45
C LEU A 370 -14.74 4.79 13.14
N ASP A 371 -15.14 4.55 14.39
CA ASP A 371 -14.81 3.32 15.11
C ASP A 371 -15.58 2.11 14.55
N TRP A 372 -16.88 2.29 14.18
CA TRP A 372 -17.68 1.24 13.57
C TRP A 372 -17.06 0.70 12.27
N MET A 373 -16.32 1.52 11.51
CA MET A 373 -15.62 1.06 10.31
C MET A 373 -14.64 -0.11 10.57
N TYR A 374 -14.18 -0.29 11.82
CA TYR A 374 -13.32 -1.39 12.25
C TYR A 374 -14.07 -2.55 12.91
N SER A 375 -15.39 -2.44 13.14
CA SER A 375 -16.21 -3.57 13.60
C SER A 375 -16.27 -4.67 12.53
N ASP A 376 -16.70 -5.87 12.91
CA ASP A 376 -16.87 -6.98 11.96
C ASP A 376 -17.81 -6.60 10.81
N GLU A 377 -18.93 -5.92 11.08
CA GLU A 377 -19.88 -5.46 10.07
C GLU A 377 -19.28 -4.36 9.20
N GLY A 378 -18.69 -3.33 9.81
CA GLY A 378 -18.04 -2.22 9.09
C GLY A 378 -16.87 -2.70 8.22
N HIS A 379 -16.07 -3.63 8.73
CA HIS A 379 -14.98 -4.26 7.98
C HIS A 379 -15.49 -5.01 6.73
N MET A 380 -16.55 -5.82 6.89
CA MET A 380 -17.13 -6.55 5.75
C MET A 380 -17.71 -5.61 4.70
N ILE A 381 -18.43 -4.58 5.11
CA ILE A 381 -18.98 -3.57 4.18
C ILE A 381 -17.84 -2.81 3.50
N ASN A 382 -16.81 -2.42 4.23
CA ASN A 382 -15.67 -1.69 3.66
C ASN A 382 -14.82 -2.53 2.70
N CYS A 383 -14.65 -3.83 2.96
CA CYS A 383 -13.79 -4.70 2.16
C CYS A 383 -14.52 -5.44 1.05
N PHE A 384 -15.76 -5.90 1.30
CA PHE A 384 -16.50 -6.77 0.37
C PHE A 384 -17.83 -6.17 -0.11
N GLY A 385 -18.36 -5.16 0.60
CA GLY A 385 -19.65 -4.53 0.30
C GLY A 385 -20.80 -5.26 0.94
N ILE A 386 -21.81 -5.69 0.16
CA ILE A 386 -23.08 -6.17 0.63
C ILE A 386 -23.25 -7.65 0.29
N GLU A 387 -23.51 -8.48 1.33
CA GLU A 387 -23.78 -9.90 1.15
C GLU A 387 -25.07 -10.11 0.32
N GLY A 388 -24.99 -11.02 -0.64
CA GLY A 388 -26.06 -11.27 -1.61
C GLY A 388 -26.06 -10.32 -2.82
N GLU A 389 -25.27 -9.25 -2.80
CA GLU A 389 -25.08 -8.33 -3.94
C GLU A 389 -23.65 -8.43 -4.48
N SER A 390 -22.66 -7.82 -3.82
CA SER A 390 -21.27 -7.76 -4.24
C SER A 390 -20.45 -8.99 -3.84
N TYR A 391 -20.84 -9.69 -2.79
CA TYR A 391 -20.21 -10.95 -2.37
C TYR A 391 -21.23 -11.93 -1.79
N ASN A 392 -20.84 -13.22 -1.69
CA ASN A 392 -21.53 -14.23 -0.93
C ASN A 392 -20.55 -14.95 0.00
N MET A 393 -21.03 -15.41 1.16
CA MET A 393 -20.25 -16.32 1.99
C MET A 393 -20.29 -17.74 1.39
N VAL A 394 -19.14 -18.25 0.95
CA VAL A 394 -18.99 -19.61 0.43
C VAL A 394 -18.04 -20.37 1.35
N ASP A 395 -18.54 -21.37 2.07
CA ASP A 395 -17.77 -22.14 3.07
C ASP A 395 -17.02 -21.27 4.10
N GLY A 396 -17.62 -20.14 4.50
CA GLY A 396 -17.02 -19.19 5.45
C GLY A 396 -16.02 -18.20 4.82
N TYR A 397 -15.89 -18.20 3.50
CA TYR A 397 -15.01 -17.30 2.76
C TYR A 397 -15.86 -16.30 1.94
N PRO A 398 -15.63 -14.96 2.10
CA PRO A 398 -16.34 -13.95 1.32
C PRO A 398 -15.88 -14.00 -0.15
N THR A 399 -16.77 -14.36 -1.03
CA THR A 399 -16.50 -14.57 -2.46
C THR A 399 -17.25 -13.53 -3.29
N PHE A 400 -16.54 -12.73 -4.08
CA PHE A 400 -17.15 -11.72 -4.94
C PHE A 400 -18.07 -12.36 -5.98
N THR A 401 -19.15 -11.66 -6.29
CA THR A 401 -20.12 -12.02 -7.33
C THR A 401 -19.72 -11.44 -8.68
N ASP A 402 -20.42 -11.86 -9.73
CA ASP A 402 -20.22 -11.34 -11.09
C ASP A 402 -20.47 -9.82 -11.21
N VAL A 403 -21.24 -9.24 -10.31
CA VAL A 403 -21.41 -7.77 -10.26
C VAL A 403 -20.09 -7.03 -10.05
N VAL A 404 -19.15 -7.67 -9.36
CA VAL A 404 -17.79 -7.14 -9.15
C VAL A 404 -16.82 -7.70 -10.18
N LEU A 405 -16.80 -9.04 -10.37
CA LEU A 405 -15.76 -9.71 -11.17
C LEU A 405 -16.01 -9.61 -12.69
N HIS A 406 -17.28 -9.63 -13.10
CA HIS A 406 -17.72 -9.60 -14.50
C HIS A 406 -18.84 -8.58 -14.69
N ASN A 407 -18.60 -7.35 -14.28
CA ASN A 407 -19.61 -6.31 -14.19
C ASN A 407 -20.43 -6.17 -15.49
N PRO A 408 -21.77 -6.21 -15.43
CA PRO A 408 -22.63 -6.20 -16.63
C PRO A 408 -22.58 -4.89 -17.41
N ASP A 409 -22.15 -3.78 -16.78
CA ASP A 409 -21.97 -2.48 -17.44
C ASP A 409 -20.55 -2.31 -18.04
N GLY A 410 -19.74 -3.35 -17.99
CA GLY A 410 -18.39 -3.37 -18.57
C GLY A 410 -17.34 -2.64 -17.73
N LEU A 411 -17.62 -2.39 -16.46
CA LEU A 411 -16.63 -1.82 -15.54
C LEU A 411 -15.55 -2.90 -15.23
N ASN A 412 -14.31 -2.47 -15.12
CA ASN A 412 -13.27 -3.35 -14.59
C ASN A 412 -13.51 -3.60 -13.09
N VAL A 413 -12.86 -4.63 -12.54
CA VAL A 413 -13.04 -5.04 -11.14
C VAL A 413 -12.81 -3.90 -10.15
N ALA A 414 -11.81 -3.05 -10.39
CA ALA A 414 -11.49 -1.91 -9.54
C ALA A 414 -12.64 -0.89 -9.46
N ALA A 415 -13.18 -0.52 -10.62
CA ALA A 415 -14.29 0.42 -10.72
C ALA A 415 -15.59 -0.18 -10.16
N ALA A 416 -15.88 -1.44 -10.49
CA ALA A 416 -17.05 -2.16 -10.00
C ALA A 416 -17.02 -2.32 -8.47
N LEU A 417 -15.90 -2.77 -7.90
CA LEU A 417 -15.74 -2.90 -6.45
C LEU A 417 -15.86 -1.55 -5.74
N SER A 418 -15.36 -0.46 -6.35
CA SER A 418 -15.44 0.88 -5.77
C SER A 418 -16.86 1.42 -5.59
N LEU A 419 -17.84 0.84 -6.27
CA LEU A 419 -19.26 1.15 -6.03
C LEU A 419 -19.78 0.52 -4.73
N TYR A 420 -19.21 -0.58 -4.29
CA TYR A 420 -19.69 -1.40 -3.16
C TYR A 420 -18.78 -1.37 -1.94
N ALA A 421 -17.48 -1.05 -2.10
CA ALA A 421 -16.49 -1.15 -1.04
C ALA A 421 -15.39 -0.09 -1.18
N ARG A 422 -14.70 0.22 -0.07
CA ARG A 422 -13.59 1.20 -0.02
C ARG A 422 -12.27 0.61 0.44
N GLY A 423 -12.25 -0.59 1.03
CA GLY A 423 -11.07 -1.15 1.71
C GLY A 423 -9.84 -1.30 0.82
N HIS A 424 -10.01 -1.33 -0.50
CA HIS A 424 -8.93 -1.34 -1.48
C HIS A 424 -8.43 0.07 -1.89
N GLN A 425 -9.01 1.12 -1.33
CA GLN A 425 -8.66 2.53 -1.60
C GLN A 425 -7.89 3.14 -0.43
N ASN A 426 -8.61 3.84 0.45
CA ASN A 426 -8.10 4.54 1.62
C ASN A 426 -9.24 4.65 2.67
N GLY A 427 -8.97 5.35 3.76
CA GLY A 427 -9.94 5.68 4.79
C GLY A 427 -9.77 4.86 6.07
N PRO A 428 -10.66 5.07 7.06
CA PRO A 428 -10.58 4.38 8.35
C PRO A 428 -10.99 2.91 8.20
N VAL A 429 -10.05 2.08 7.77
CA VAL A 429 -10.30 0.67 7.46
C VAL A 429 -9.03 -0.18 7.61
N VAL A 430 -9.20 -1.45 7.94
CA VAL A 430 -8.17 -2.48 7.81
C VAL A 430 -8.38 -3.21 6.49
N GLN A 431 -7.38 -3.23 5.62
CA GLN A 431 -7.44 -4.01 4.38
C GLN A 431 -7.48 -5.51 4.68
N ASP A 432 -8.18 -6.24 3.85
CA ASP A 432 -8.33 -7.69 3.95
C ASP A 432 -7.61 -8.39 2.79
N THR A 433 -6.72 -9.31 3.10
CA THR A 433 -5.94 -10.07 2.11
C THR A 433 -6.82 -10.86 1.15
N ARG A 434 -8.02 -11.29 1.61
CA ARG A 434 -9.00 -12.03 0.81
C ARG A 434 -9.60 -11.20 -0.32
N VAL A 435 -9.57 -9.85 -0.22
CA VAL A 435 -9.93 -8.95 -1.33
C VAL A 435 -8.91 -9.10 -2.45
N ASN A 436 -7.62 -9.00 -2.14
CA ASN A 436 -6.55 -9.08 -3.12
C ASN A 436 -6.49 -10.47 -3.81
N ASP A 437 -6.83 -11.54 -3.10
CA ASP A 437 -6.90 -12.90 -3.65
C ASP A 437 -7.92 -13.03 -4.80
N GLN A 438 -8.90 -12.13 -4.88
CA GLN A 438 -10.00 -12.17 -5.84
C GLN A 438 -10.01 -10.93 -6.77
N TYR A 439 -9.46 -9.82 -6.29
CA TYR A 439 -9.40 -8.56 -7.04
C TYR A 439 -8.56 -8.67 -8.31
N TYR A 440 -7.50 -9.48 -8.25
CA TYR A 440 -6.59 -9.70 -9.36
C TYR A 440 -6.97 -10.97 -10.10
N SER A 441 -7.07 -10.88 -11.44
CA SER A 441 -7.57 -11.96 -12.30
C SER A 441 -6.48 -12.65 -13.11
N TYR A 442 -5.37 -11.97 -13.41
CA TYR A 442 -4.28 -12.58 -14.19
C TYR A 442 -3.45 -13.52 -13.33
N SER A 443 -3.09 -14.69 -13.88
CA SER A 443 -2.34 -15.74 -13.19
C SER A 443 -1.03 -15.23 -12.55
N ALA A 444 -0.31 -14.34 -13.25
CA ALA A 444 0.90 -13.72 -12.71
C ALA A 444 0.63 -12.79 -11.53
N GLN A 445 -0.51 -12.08 -11.50
CA GLN A 445 -0.91 -11.26 -10.35
C GLN A 445 -1.25 -12.14 -9.15
N VAL A 446 -2.08 -13.16 -9.37
CA VAL A 446 -2.50 -14.12 -8.33
C VAL A 446 -1.28 -14.84 -7.73
N ALA A 447 -0.35 -15.28 -8.59
CA ALA A 447 0.91 -15.87 -8.14
C ALA A 447 1.75 -14.84 -7.36
N GLY A 448 1.80 -13.59 -7.83
CA GLY A 448 2.50 -12.48 -7.20
C GLY A 448 2.05 -12.21 -5.77
N MET A 449 0.74 -12.24 -5.50
CA MET A 449 0.19 -12.05 -4.16
C MET A 449 0.75 -13.04 -3.13
N LYS A 450 1.22 -14.21 -3.57
CA LYS A 450 1.84 -15.24 -2.70
C LYS A 450 3.36 -15.20 -2.73
N LEU A 451 3.95 -14.89 -3.90
CA LEU A 451 5.40 -14.90 -4.07
C LEU A 451 6.05 -13.64 -3.49
N TRP A 452 5.42 -12.49 -3.62
CA TRP A 452 5.98 -11.21 -3.14
C TRP A 452 6.07 -11.12 -1.62
N THR A 453 5.27 -11.92 -0.89
CA THR A 453 5.38 -12.04 0.59
C THR A 453 6.62 -12.81 1.04
N LYS A 454 7.42 -13.39 0.12
CA LYS A 454 8.65 -14.12 0.45
C LYS A 454 9.81 -13.18 0.78
N THR A 455 9.64 -12.44 1.88
CA THR A 455 10.62 -11.50 2.41
C THR A 455 10.56 -11.45 3.93
N ASP A 456 11.69 -11.17 4.54
CA ASP A 456 11.83 -10.94 5.98
C ASP A 456 11.86 -9.44 6.34
N PHE A 457 11.64 -8.56 5.35
CA PHE A 457 11.85 -7.12 5.49
C PHE A 457 11.07 -6.48 6.65
N GLY A 458 9.89 -7.00 7.03
CA GLY A 458 9.16 -6.51 8.20
C GLY A 458 10.00 -6.46 9.49
N LYS A 459 11.02 -7.33 9.61
CA LYS A 459 11.95 -7.37 10.77
C LYS A 459 12.99 -6.25 10.75
N TYR A 460 13.24 -5.66 9.58
CA TYR A 460 14.30 -4.68 9.34
C TYR A 460 13.75 -3.29 9.00
N MET A 461 12.43 -3.18 8.82
CA MET A 461 11.80 -1.93 8.40
C MET A 461 11.99 -0.84 9.46
N TYR A 462 12.46 0.33 9.03
CA TYR A 462 12.47 1.50 9.89
C TYR A 462 11.02 1.93 10.15
N PRO A 463 10.59 2.09 11.42
CA PRO A 463 9.20 2.40 11.72
C PRO A 463 8.76 3.76 11.17
N ALA A 464 7.64 3.80 10.46
CA ALA A 464 7.09 5.04 9.89
C ALA A 464 6.74 6.09 10.97
N GLY A 465 6.34 5.63 12.18
CA GLY A 465 6.02 6.50 13.31
C GLY A 465 7.24 7.06 14.07
N ALA A 466 8.48 6.62 13.75
CA ALA A 466 9.68 7.14 14.38
C ALA A 466 10.08 8.50 13.78
N ALA A 467 9.42 9.56 14.25
CA ALA A 467 9.58 10.92 13.75
C ALA A 467 10.87 11.59 14.26
N ILE A 468 11.52 12.35 13.40
CA ILE A 468 12.66 13.19 13.78
C ILE A 468 12.16 14.30 14.71
N ALA A 469 12.89 14.55 15.81
CA ALA A 469 12.57 15.65 16.72
C ALA A 469 12.57 17.00 15.98
N THR A 470 11.62 17.88 16.33
CA THR A 470 11.39 19.17 15.66
C THR A 470 12.67 20.00 15.56
N ASP A 471 13.47 20.05 16.64
CA ASP A 471 14.75 20.80 16.68
C ASP A 471 15.79 20.33 15.64
N ASN A 472 15.65 19.10 15.15
CA ASN A 472 16.57 18.48 14.19
C ASN A 472 15.97 18.35 12.78
N ALA A 473 14.69 18.68 12.58
CA ALA A 473 13.96 18.43 11.35
C ALA A 473 14.55 19.17 10.13
N ASP A 474 14.89 20.45 10.29
CA ASP A 474 15.46 21.28 9.21
C ASP A 474 16.86 20.81 8.80
N ASP A 475 17.71 20.48 9.78
CA ASP A 475 19.06 19.95 9.48
C ASP A 475 18.97 18.58 8.82
N PHE A 476 18.10 17.69 9.32
CA PHE A 476 17.85 16.39 8.71
C PHE A 476 17.35 16.51 7.26
N ALA A 477 16.38 17.39 7.00
CA ALA A 477 15.86 17.65 5.66
C ALA A 477 16.96 18.17 4.72
N THR A 478 17.80 19.08 5.20
CA THR A 478 18.93 19.62 4.42
C THR A 478 19.94 18.52 4.07
N ILE A 479 20.34 17.71 5.05
CA ILE A 479 21.24 16.57 4.83
C ILE A 479 20.67 15.62 3.80
N THR A 480 19.43 15.21 3.99
CA THR A 480 18.74 14.23 3.12
C THR A 480 18.61 14.74 1.68
N ALA A 481 18.29 16.03 1.49
CA ALA A 481 18.19 16.65 0.17
C ALA A 481 19.55 16.65 -0.57
N ASN A 482 20.63 17.00 0.14
CA ASN A 482 21.98 16.98 -0.41
C ASN A 482 22.42 15.56 -0.79
N ILE A 483 22.20 14.59 0.10
CA ILE A 483 22.50 13.18 -0.13
C ILE A 483 21.74 12.68 -1.35
N LYS A 484 20.43 12.92 -1.41
CA LYS A 484 19.59 12.47 -2.53
C LYS A 484 20.09 13.03 -3.86
N THR A 485 20.37 14.33 -3.93
CA THR A 485 20.82 14.95 -5.16
C THR A 485 22.16 14.36 -5.63
N TYR A 486 23.10 14.24 -4.71
CA TYR A 486 24.43 13.71 -5.00
C TYR A 486 24.37 12.23 -5.42
N LYS A 487 23.59 11.43 -4.70
CA LYS A 487 23.33 10.02 -5.02
C LYS A 487 22.76 9.87 -6.42
N ASP A 488 21.64 10.56 -6.70
CA ASP A 488 20.95 10.42 -7.99
C ASP A 488 21.86 10.79 -9.17
N GLU A 489 22.69 11.83 -9.01
CA GLU A 489 23.65 12.25 -10.03
C GLU A 489 24.75 11.21 -10.26
N HIS A 490 25.40 10.74 -9.21
CA HIS A 490 26.55 9.83 -9.34
C HIS A 490 26.13 8.42 -9.76
N GLU A 491 25.04 7.87 -9.19
CA GLU A 491 24.53 6.57 -9.61
C GLU A 491 24.14 6.57 -11.10
N ALA A 492 23.46 7.63 -11.57
CA ALA A 492 23.12 7.75 -12.99
C ALA A 492 24.36 7.77 -13.88
N LYS A 493 25.41 8.52 -13.50
CA LYS A 493 26.65 8.59 -14.28
C LYS A 493 27.39 7.26 -14.30
N TRP A 494 27.48 6.57 -13.18
CA TRP A 494 28.17 5.26 -13.08
C TRP A 494 27.42 4.18 -13.84
N ILE A 495 26.12 4.09 -13.66
CA ILE A 495 25.29 3.08 -14.34
C ILE A 495 25.35 3.29 -15.86
N THR A 496 25.30 4.54 -16.33
CA THR A 496 25.34 4.85 -17.78
C THR A 496 26.75 4.88 -18.36
N GLY A 497 27.79 4.69 -17.54
CA GLY A 497 29.19 4.71 -17.98
C GLY A 497 29.71 6.10 -18.34
N GLN A 498 29.03 7.19 -17.95
CA GLN A 498 29.52 8.56 -18.11
C GLN A 498 30.73 8.84 -17.20
N GLU A 499 30.77 8.19 -16.06
CA GLU A 499 31.92 8.14 -15.14
C GLU A 499 32.23 6.69 -14.80
N GLU A 500 33.51 6.34 -14.67
CA GLU A 500 33.92 5.01 -14.27
C GLU A 500 33.72 4.81 -12.76
N LEU A 501 33.04 3.74 -12.36
CA LEU A 501 32.90 3.34 -10.97
C LEU A 501 34.10 2.55 -10.50
N THR A 502 35.11 3.25 -9.96
CA THR A 502 36.31 2.66 -9.33
C THR A 502 36.18 2.65 -7.81
N GLU A 503 37.03 1.88 -7.11
CA GLU A 503 37.10 1.92 -5.64
C GLU A 503 37.44 3.32 -5.12
N ASP A 504 38.30 4.09 -5.80
CA ASP A 504 38.62 5.48 -5.41
C ASP A 504 37.41 6.39 -5.58
N ALA A 505 36.64 6.25 -6.65
CA ALA A 505 35.39 7.01 -6.87
C ALA A 505 34.33 6.66 -5.81
N TRP A 506 34.20 5.36 -5.48
CA TRP A 506 33.32 4.91 -4.40
C TRP A 506 33.72 5.47 -3.04
N ASN A 507 35.01 5.39 -2.68
CA ASN A 507 35.51 5.93 -1.43
C ASN A 507 35.29 7.46 -1.33
N ALA A 508 35.45 8.17 -2.44
CA ALA A 508 35.18 9.61 -2.51
C ALA A 508 33.66 9.90 -2.34
N TYR A 509 32.79 9.07 -2.91
CA TYR A 509 31.34 9.17 -2.73
C TYR A 509 30.94 8.97 -1.27
N VAL A 510 31.42 7.91 -0.62
CA VAL A 510 31.16 7.66 0.81
C VAL A 510 31.66 8.82 1.66
N ALA A 511 32.86 9.33 1.40
CA ALA A 511 33.41 10.49 2.11
C ALA A 511 32.54 11.76 1.92
N GLN A 512 31.97 11.95 0.74
CA GLN A 512 31.10 13.09 0.47
C GLN A 512 29.72 12.93 1.15
N MET A 513 29.18 11.72 1.23
CA MET A 513 27.95 11.44 2.03
C MET A 513 28.18 11.80 3.50
N GLU A 514 29.34 11.43 4.07
CA GLU A 514 29.72 11.83 5.42
C GLU A 514 29.91 13.35 5.57
N ALA A 515 30.48 14.00 4.57
CA ALA A 515 30.62 15.46 4.56
C ALA A 515 29.26 16.20 4.53
N PHE A 516 28.23 15.63 3.90
CA PHE A 516 26.86 16.13 3.98
C PHE A 516 26.21 15.89 5.35
N GLY A 517 26.75 14.96 6.15
CA GLY A 517 26.27 14.66 7.50
C GLY A 517 25.49 13.36 7.61
N LEU A 518 25.74 12.35 6.79
CA LEU A 518 25.03 11.06 6.84
C LEU A 518 25.07 10.43 8.24
N SER A 519 26.23 10.39 8.89
CA SER A 519 26.36 9.89 10.27
C SER A 519 25.46 10.65 11.24
N ARG A 520 25.32 11.97 11.08
CA ARG A 520 24.41 12.79 11.89
C ARG A 520 22.94 12.48 11.58
N ALA A 521 22.59 12.30 10.33
CA ALA A 521 21.25 11.89 9.94
C ALA A 521 20.89 10.50 10.51
N ILE A 522 21.83 9.54 10.50
CA ILE A 522 21.67 8.23 11.16
C ILE A 522 21.46 8.39 12.67
N GLN A 523 22.22 9.31 13.34
CA GLN A 523 22.03 9.58 14.77
C GLN A 523 20.64 10.17 15.06
N TYR A 524 20.12 11.07 14.23
CA TYR A 524 18.77 11.58 14.36
C TYR A 524 17.72 10.47 14.19
N LYS A 525 17.90 9.60 13.19
CA LYS A 525 17.06 8.43 12.99
C LYS A 525 17.16 7.43 14.14
N GLN A 526 18.36 7.20 14.70
CA GLN A 526 18.52 6.33 15.87
C GLN A 526 17.81 6.91 17.10
N ALA A 527 17.98 8.20 17.37
CA ALA A 527 17.29 8.83 18.49
C ALA A 527 15.75 8.78 18.35
N ALA A 528 15.25 8.98 17.13
CA ALA A 528 13.82 8.83 16.84
C ALA A 528 13.34 7.37 17.01
N TYR A 529 14.13 6.40 16.56
CA TYR A 529 13.86 4.98 16.76
C TYR A 529 13.85 4.60 18.24
N ASP A 530 14.85 5.04 19.01
CA ASP A 530 14.96 4.74 20.44
C ASP A 530 13.77 5.33 21.22
N ALA A 531 13.37 6.56 20.90
CA ALA A 531 12.18 7.19 21.48
C ALA A 531 10.89 6.42 21.10
N PHE A 532 10.76 6.04 19.84
CA PHE A 532 9.65 5.23 19.35
C PHE A 532 9.57 3.86 20.06
N MET A 533 10.71 3.21 20.29
CA MET A 533 10.74 1.92 20.99
C MET A 533 10.50 2.04 22.49
N ALA A 534 10.82 3.18 23.10
CA ALA A 534 10.61 3.42 24.52
C ALA A 534 9.14 3.75 24.88
N ASN A 535 8.39 4.33 23.95
CA ASN A 535 6.96 4.64 24.08
C ASN A 535 6.08 3.40 23.73
#